data_cfeb7ed754c0b253091dad6e702ff05c
#
_entry.id   cfeb7ed754c0b253091dad6e702ff05c
#
_cell.length_a   1.000
_cell.length_b   1.000
_cell.length_c   1.000
_cell.angle_alpha   90.00
_cell.angle_beta   90.00
_cell.angle_gamma   90.00
#
_symmetry.space_group_name_H-M   'P 1'
#
loop_
_entity.id
_entity.type
_entity.pdbx_description
1 polymer ?
#
loop_
_entity_poly.entity_id
_entity_poly.type
_entity_poly.pdbx_seq_one_letter_code
_entity_poly.pdbx_strand_id
1 'polypeptide(L)'
;APNASAPTVASYLSADWFILSTEPAKLSVEGLTDALMDIQSVREQGNAGLRLLGVVMCKVRTGTRVAEIFTEKIRKEFQAAGELGAFRTTISMATAIESAQYDGKTLFQTEPSHKVADQYRALAQEILGRLETARAASEAEPKPDTVTEASNA
;
A
#
# COMPACT_ATOMS: atom_id res chain seq x y z
N ALA A 1 8.56 -15.24 -7.64
CA ALA A 1 9.46 -14.44 -6.79
C ALA A 1 10.38 -15.38 -6.03
N PRO A 2 11.70 -15.22 -6.12
CA PRO A 2 12.62 -16.16 -5.50
C PRO A 2 12.59 -16.16 -3.98
N ASN A 3 11.89 -15.23 -3.31
CA ASN A 3 11.95 -15.06 -1.86
C ASN A 3 10.61 -14.80 -1.15
N ALA A 4 9.46 -14.90 -1.81
CA ALA A 4 8.19 -14.78 -1.13
C ALA A 4 7.97 -16.03 -0.25
N SER A 5 7.87 -15.84 1.07
CA SER A 5 7.54 -16.94 1.98
C SER A 5 6.13 -17.46 1.72
N ALA A 6 5.85 -18.72 2.03
CA ALA A 6 4.53 -19.31 1.87
C ALA A 6 3.39 -18.48 2.50
N PRO A 7 3.55 -17.91 3.72
CA PRO A 7 2.58 -16.97 4.28
C PRO A 7 2.37 -15.70 3.46
N THR A 8 3.42 -15.15 2.85
CA THR A 8 3.32 -13.96 2.00
C THR A 8 2.50 -14.25 0.75
N VAL A 9 2.78 -15.36 0.09
CA VAL A 9 2.02 -15.79 -1.10
C VAL A 9 0.56 -16.05 -0.75
N ALA A 10 0.28 -16.76 0.35
CA ALA A 10 -1.08 -17.00 0.83
C ALA A 10 -1.84 -15.71 1.11
N SER A 11 -1.17 -14.71 1.69
CA SER A 11 -1.76 -13.37 1.93
C SER A 11 -2.14 -12.68 0.62
N TYR A 12 -1.28 -12.71 -0.38
CA TYR A 12 -1.58 -12.12 -1.70
C TYR A 12 -2.70 -12.86 -2.43
N LEU A 13 -2.77 -14.18 -2.30
CA LEU A 13 -3.83 -14.98 -2.93
C LEU A 13 -5.21 -14.75 -2.32
N SER A 14 -5.28 -14.34 -1.05
CA SER A 14 -6.52 -14.12 -0.30
C SER A 14 -6.95 -12.65 -0.17
N ALA A 15 -6.10 -11.71 -0.55
CA ALA A 15 -6.38 -10.28 -0.39
C ALA A 15 -7.07 -9.68 -1.63
N ASP A 16 -7.95 -8.71 -1.42
CA ASP A 16 -8.51 -7.87 -2.49
C ASP A 16 -7.59 -6.68 -2.79
N TRP A 17 -6.96 -6.14 -1.74
CA TRP A 17 -6.12 -4.95 -1.81
C TRP A 17 -4.82 -5.16 -1.04
N PHE A 18 -3.76 -4.52 -1.53
CA PHE A 18 -2.50 -4.44 -0.80
C PHE A 18 -1.96 -3.00 -0.74
N ILE A 19 -1.18 -2.74 0.28
CA ILE A 19 -0.45 -1.48 0.47
C ILE A 19 1.04 -1.81 0.53
N LEU A 20 1.85 -1.12 -0.27
CA LEU A 20 3.30 -1.20 -0.17
C LEU A 20 3.81 -0.16 0.83
N SER A 21 4.56 -0.59 1.84
CA SER A 21 5.27 0.31 2.75
C SER A 21 6.74 0.42 2.34
N THR A 22 7.27 1.64 2.31
CA THR A 22 8.66 1.89 1.93
C THR A 22 9.28 3.01 2.74
N GLU A 23 10.60 3.07 2.76
CA GLU A 23 11.35 4.22 3.29
C GLU A 23 11.80 5.10 2.11
N PRO A 24 11.88 6.44 2.27
CA PRO A 24 12.39 7.32 1.21
C PRO A 24 13.91 7.22 1.10
N ALA A 25 14.40 6.14 0.51
CA ALA A 25 15.81 5.83 0.31
C ALA A 25 16.05 5.18 -1.06
N LYS A 26 17.29 5.23 -1.55
CA LYS A 26 17.63 4.72 -2.90
C LYS A 26 17.29 3.24 -3.07
N LEU A 27 17.71 2.39 -2.15
CA LEU A 27 17.46 0.94 -2.22
C LEU A 27 15.99 0.56 -2.10
N SER A 28 15.19 1.41 -1.45
CA SER A 28 13.76 1.17 -1.29
C SER A 28 12.98 1.37 -2.59
N VAL A 29 13.45 2.25 -3.47
CA VAL A 29 12.84 2.44 -4.81
C VAL A 29 13.04 1.19 -5.67
N GLU A 30 14.22 0.59 -5.64
CA GLU A 30 14.52 -0.67 -6.34
C GLU A 30 13.63 -1.81 -5.80
N GLY A 31 13.50 -1.94 -4.47
CA GLY A 31 12.64 -2.95 -3.84
C GLY A 31 11.14 -2.79 -4.13
N LEU A 32 10.66 -1.57 -4.43
CA LEU A 32 9.28 -1.36 -4.88
C LEU A 32 9.02 -1.98 -6.26
N THR A 33 9.97 -1.88 -7.17
CA THR A 33 9.87 -2.50 -8.50
C THR A 33 9.79 -4.02 -8.39
N ASP A 34 10.65 -4.62 -7.56
CA ASP A 34 10.63 -6.07 -7.32
C ASP A 34 9.29 -6.52 -6.72
N ALA A 35 8.77 -5.78 -5.73
CA ALA A 35 7.47 -6.08 -5.13
C ALA A 35 6.31 -6.00 -6.14
N LEU A 36 6.34 -5.05 -7.07
CA LEU A 36 5.33 -4.95 -8.12
C LEU A 36 5.41 -6.12 -9.11
N MET A 37 6.62 -6.59 -9.45
CA MET A 37 6.79 -7.78 -10.29
C MET A 37 6.25 -9.05 -9.61
N ASP A 38 6.50 -9.19 -8.30
CA ASP A 38 5.95 -10.30 -7.51
C ASP A 38 4.41 -10.31 -7.53
N ILE A 39 3.80 -9.13 -7.36
CA ILE A 39 2.35 -8.97 -7.39
C ILE A 39 1.78 -9.27 -8.77
N GLN A 40 2.46 -8.84 -9.83
CA GLN A 40 2.05 -9.17 -11.19
C GLN A 40 2.03 -10.69 -11.40
N SER A 41 3.06 -11.39 -10.91
CA SER A 41 3.11 -12.85 -10.95
C SER A 41 1.95 -13.50 -10.18
N VAL A 42 1.57 -12.97 -9.01
CA VAL A 42 0.42 -13.46 -8.23
C VAL A 42 -0.90 -13.24 -8.97
N ARG A 43 -1.07 -12.09 -9.62
CA ARG A 43 -2.24 -11.80 -10.46
C ARG A 43 -2.41 -12.82 -11.60
N GLU A 44 -1.32 -13.16 -12.25
CA GLU A 44 -1.33 -14.11 -13.39
C GLU A 44 -1.58 -15.56 -12.95
N GLN A 45 -1.13 -15.93 -11.74
CA GLN A 45 -1.11 -17.31 -11.28
C GLN A 45 -2.27 -17.69 -10.34
N GLY A 46 -3.00 -16.75 -9.76
CA GLY A 46 -3.99 -17.14 -8.78
C GLY A 46 -4.96 -16.07 -8.29
N ASN A 47 -4.62 -14.78 -8.37
CA ASN A 47 -5.50 -13.72 -7.89
C ASN A 47 -5.50 -12.51 -8.84
N ALA A 48 -6.19 -12.62 -9.94
CA ALA A 48 -6.34 -11.53 -10.92
C ALA A 48 -7.03 -10.29 -10.35
N GLY A 49 -7.77 -10.43 -9.25
CA GLY A 49 -8.48 -9.35 -8.55
C GLY A 49 -7.62 -8.54 -7.59
N LEU A 50 -6.39 -8.95 -7.30
CA LEU A 50 -5.51 -8.25 -6.37
C LEU A 50 -5.13 -6.86 -6.90
N ARG A 51 -5.41 -5.81 -6.13
CA ARG A 51 -5.20 -4.41 -6.53
C ARG A 51 -4.29 -3.65 -5.56
N LEU A 52 -3.42 -2.79 -6.10
CA LEU A 52 -2.65 -1.85 -5.27
C LEU A 52 -3.56 -0.73 -4.78
N LEU A 53 -3.64 -0.52 -3.46
CA LEU A 53 -4.33 0.62 -2.87
C LEU A 53 -3.42 1.86 -2.80
N GLY A 54 -2.11 1.66 -2.75
CA GLY A 54 -1.13 2.72 -2.76
C GLY A 54 0.17 2.37 -2.07
N VAL A 55 1.12 3.31 -2.14
CA VAL A 55 2.43 3.22 -1.49
C VAL A 55 2.48 4.20 -0.32
N VAL A 56 2.78 3.72 0.88
CA VAL A 56 2.97 4.53 2.08
C VAL A 56 4.46 4.70 2.40
N MET A 57 4.90 5.92 2.60
CA MET A 57 6.26 6.21 3.03
C MET A 57 6.33 6.27 4.53
N CYS A 58 7.15 5.40 5.11
CA CYS A 58 7.37 5.26 6.54
C CYS A 58 8.80 5.69 6.92
N LYS A 59 9.04 5.93 8.19
CA LYS A 59 10.34 6.36 8.75
C LYS A 59 10.92 7.57 8.03
N VAL A 60 10.06 8.49 7.60
CA VAL A 60 10.48 9.70 6.90
C VAL A 60 11.24 10.61 7.86
N ARG A 61 12.49 10.92 7.53
CA ARG A 61 13.30 11.91 8.26
C ARG A 61 12.91 13.31 7.78
N THR A 62 11.96 13.94 8.48
CA THR A 62 11.48 15.28 8.13
C THR A 62 12.63 16.31 8.14
N GLY A 63 12.60 17.25 7.17
CA GLY A 63 13.61 18.31 7.07
C GLY A 63 14.94 17.86 6.46
N THR A 64 15.02 16.66 5.87
CA THR A 64 16.21 16.24 5.13
C THR A 64 15.97 16.28 3.63
N ARG A 65 16.89 16.93 2.90
CA ARG A 65 16.83 17.02 1.42
C ARG A 65 16.74 15.64 0.73
N VAL A 66 17.39 14.66 1.31
CA VAL A 66 17.37 13.28 0.77
C VAL A 66 15.98 12.68 0.85
N ALA A 67 15.31 12.80 2.00
CA ALA A 67 13.95 12.29 2.16
C ALA A 67 12.96 13.02 1.21
N GLU A 68 13.12 14.32 1.02
CA GLU A 68 12.29 15.10 0.08
C GLU A 68 12.45 14.62 -1.36
N ILE A 69 13.69 14.45 -1.83
CA ILE A 69 13.99 13.99 -3.19
C ILE A 69 13.38 12.60 -3.45
N PHE A 70 13.59 11.64 -2.54
CA PHE A 70 13.07 10.28 -2.74
C PHE A 70 11.55 10.21 -2.56
N THR A 71 10.97 11.00 -1.66
CA THR A 71 9.51 11.13 -1.53
C THR A 71 8.89 11.60 -2.84
N GLU A 72 9.46 12.64 -3.44
CA GLU A 72 8.97 13.18 -4.71
C GLU A 72 9.17 12.20 -5.88
N LYS A 73 10.30 11.51 -5.90
CA LYS A 73 10.58 10.47 -6.90
C LYS A 73 9.54 9.35 -6.84
N ILE A 74 9.29 8.79 -5.65
CA ILE A 74 8.29 7.73 -5.45
C ILE A 74 6.90 8.21 -5.89
N ARG A 75 6.50 9.42 -5.52
CA ARG A 75 5.21 9.99 -5.92
C ARG A 75 5.07 10.07 -7.45
N LYS A 76 6.09 10.55 -8.14
CA LYS A 76 6.07 10.68 -9.61
C LYS A 76 6.01 9.32 -10.31
N GLU A 77 6.80 8.35 -9.86
CA GLU A 77 6.84 7.01 -10.45
C GLU A 77 5.47 6.32 -10.32
N PHE A 78 4.82 6.43 -9.16
CA PHE A 78 3.52 5.80 -8.95
C PHE A 78 2.34 6.57 -9.56
N GLN A 79 2.44 7.88 -9.76
CA GLN A 79 1.44 8.63 -10.53
C GLN A 79 1.44 8.25 -12.01
N ALA A 80 2.62 8.00 -12.59
CA ALA A 80 2.76 7.61 -14.00
C ALA A 80 2.23 6.20 -14.28
N ALA A 81 2.16 5.33 -13.28
CA ALA A 81 1.68 3.95 -13.43
C ALA A 81 0.15 3.81 -13.51
N GLY A 82 -0.62 4.89 -13.41
CA GLY A 82 -2.09 4.85 -13.51
C GLY A 82 -2.80 4.18 -12.33
N GLU A 83 -2.08 3.76 -11.32
CA GLU A 83 -2.61 3.19 -10.08
C GLU A 83 -2.85 4.30 -9.05
N LEU A 84 -3.48 3.98 -7.91
CA LEU A 84 -3.87 4.94 -6.86
C LEU A 84 -2.70 5.74 -6.25
N GLY A 85 -1.48 5.47 -6.67
CA GLY A 85 -0.29 6.26 -6.36
C GLY A 85 0.17 6.18 -4.91
N ALA A 86 1.14 7.04 -4.57
CA ALA A 86 1.60 7.16 -3.19
C ALA A 86 0.56 7.86 -2.31
N PHE A 87 0.43 7.43 -1.06
CA PHE A 87 -0.37 8.14 -0.07
C PHE A 87 0.18 9.55 0.16
N ARG A 88 -0.72 10.53 0.37
CA ARG A 88 -0.32 11.89 0.77
C ARG A 88 0.28 11.89 2.16
N THR A 89 -0.30 11.08 3.04
CA THR A 89 0.17 10.90 4.41
C THR A 89 1.46 10.09 4.43
N THR A 90 2.43 10.57 5.18
CA THR A 90 3.70 9.90 5.46
C THR A 90 3.87 9.70 6.95
N ILE A 91 4.55 8.61 7.35
CA ILE A 91 4.84 8.34 8.76
C ILE A 91 6.28 8.76 9.06
N SER A 92 6.44 9.74 9.90
CA SER A 92 7.76 10.24 10.32
C SER A 92 8.49 9.24 11.20
N MET A 93 9.80 9.24 11.12
CA MET A 93 10.65 8.55 12.09
C MET A 93 10.48 9.18 13.48
N ALA A 94 10.19 8.38 14.50
CA ALA A 94 10.00 8.85 15.86
C ALA A 94 10.39 7.78 16.88
N THR A 95 11.17 8.17 17.87
CA THR A 95 11.60 7.31 19.00
C THR A 95 10.41 6.88 19.85
N ALA A 96 9.32 7.66 19.88
CA ALA A 96 8.09 7.30 20.58
C ALA A 96 7.49 5.95 20.11
N ILE A 97 7.66 5.60 18.82
CA ILE A 97 7.24 4.30 18.29
C ILE A 97 8.10 3.20 18.87
N GLU A 98 9.43 3.39 18.87
CA GLU A 98 10.39 2.41 19.39
C GLU A 98 10.17 2.18 20.90
N SER A 99 9.94 3.26 21.66
CA SER A 99 9.64 3.18 23.09
C SER A 99 8.34 2.41 23.37
N ALA A 100 7.27 2.71 22.61
CA ALA A 100 6.01 1.98 22.75
C ALA A 100 6.16 0.49 22.43
N GLN A 101 6.91 0.15 21.38
CA GLN A 101 7.21 -1.24 21.03
C GLN A 101 8.03 -1.96 22.12
N TYR A 102 9.01 -1.29 22.71
CA TYR A 102 9.78 -1.84 23.82
C TYR A 102 8.89 -2.19 25.02
N ASP A 103 7.89 -1.37 25.30
CA ASP A 103 6.89 -1.59 26.36
C ASP A 103 5.81 -2.61 26.00
N GLY A 104 5.84 -3.18 24.78
CA GLY A 104 4.78 -4.07 24.29
C GLY A 104 3.43 -3.37 24.09
N LYS A 105 3.42 -2.06 23.85
CA LYS A 105 2.25 -1.22 23.70
C LYS A 105 2.20 -0.57 22.33
N THR A 106 1.03 -0.05 21.96
CA THR A 106 0.88 0.80 20.80
C THR A 106 1.20 2.26 21.16
N LEU A 107 1.60 3.05 20.16
CA LEU A 107 1.79 4.50 20.33
C LEU A 107 0.52 5.20 20.86
N PHE A 108 -0.67 4.71 20.49
CA PHE A 108 -1.94 5.25 20.97
C PHE A 108 -2.20 5.01 22.46
N GLN A 109 -1.58 3.98 23.04
CA GLN A 109 -1.67 3.69 24.48
C GLN A 109 -0.65 4.48 25.28
N THR A 110 0.52 4.78 24.72
CA THR A 110 1.61 5.47 25.42
C THR A 110 1.56 6.98 25.22
N GLU A 111 1.45 7.43 23.95
CA GLU A 111 1.49 8.84 23.58
C GLU A 111 0.41 9.18 22.53
N PRO A 112 -0.89 9.15 22.90
CA PRO A 112 -2.00 9.33 21.95
C PRO A 112 -2.02 10.71 21.25
N SER A 113 -1.41 11.72 21.85
CA SER A 113 -1.31 13.09 21.30
C SER A 113 0.00 13.33 20.55
N HIS A 114 0.84 12.33 20.38
CA HIS A 114 2.08 12.47 19.63
C HIS A 114 1.79 12.71 18.14
N LYS A 115 2.57 13.61 17.50
CA LYS A 115 2.41 13.95 16.07
C LYS A 115 2.32 12.72 15.15
N VAL A 116 3.08 11.67 15.45
CA VAL A 116 3.05 10.45 14.64
C VAL A 116 1.77 9.64 14.85
N ALA A 117 1.14 9.72 16.02
CA ALA A 117 -0.19 9.13 16.23
C ALA A 117 -1.23 9.81 15.32
N ASP A 118 -1.15 11.14 15.15
CA ASP A 118 -2.02 11.86 14.20
C ASP A 118 -1.75 11.47 12.75
N GLN A 119 -0.49 11.22 12.39
CA GLN A 119 -0.15 10.70 11.05
C GLN A 119 -0.76 9.33 10.79
N TYR A 120 -0.75 8.42 11.77
CA TYR A 120 -1.44 7.12 11.64
C TYR A 120 -2.95 7.28 11.51
N ARG A 121 -3.58 8.20 12.25
CA ARG A 121 -5.01 8.50 12.09
C ARG A 121 -5.33 9.03 10.69
N ALA A 122 -4.53 9.98 10.22
CA ALA A 122 -4.67 10.54 8.87
C ALA A 122 -4.47 9.48 7.78
N LEU A 123 -3.50 8.58 7.95
CA LEU A 123 -3.29 7.46 7.03
C LEU A 123 -4.49 6.52 7.00
N ALA A 124 -5.05 6.17 8.16
CA ALA A 124 -6.23 5.33 8.24
C ALA A 124 -7.44 5.96 7.52
N GLN A 125 -7.67 7.26 7.69
CA GLN A 125 -8.72 7.99 6.98
C GLN A 125 -8.48 8.01 5.47
N GLU A 126 -7.24 8.20 5.03
CA GLU A 126 -6.89 8.18 3.60
C GLU A 126 -7.08 6.78 3.00
N ILE A 127 -6.73 5.72 3.72
CA ILE A 127 -6.98 4.32 3.31
C ILE A 127 -8.48 4.07 3.14
N LEU A 128 -9.29 4.43 4.12
CA LEU A 128 -10.75 4.24 4.06
C LEU A 128 -11.36 4.99 2.87
N GLY A 129 -11.00 6.24 2.66
CA GLY A 129 -11.49 7.02 1.52
C GLY A 129 -11.09 6.43 0.17
N ARG A 130 -9.86 5.88 0.04
CA ARG A 130 -9.44 5.18 -1.18
C ARG A 130 -10.23 3.89 -1.42
N LEU A 131 -10.48 3.11 -0.36
CA LEU A 131 -11.27 1.89 -0.46
C LEU A 131 -12.72 2.18 -0.88
N GLU A 132 -13.33 3.21 -0.34
CA GLU A 132 -14.69 3.63 -0.71
C GLU A 132 -14.74 4.04 -2.19
N THR A 133 -13.81 4.86 -2.65
CA THR A 133 -13.70 5.28 -4.05
C THR A 133 -13.50 4.09 -4.98
N ALA A 134 -12.61 3.17 -4.61
CA ALA A 134 -12.28 2.01 -5.42
C ALA A 134 -13.44 1.00 -5.50
N ARG A 135 -14.21 0.83 -4.42
CA ARG A 135 -15.44 0.02 -4.42
C ARG A 135 -16.51 0.61 -5.32
N ALA A 136 -16.75 1.92 -5.20
CA ALA A 136 -17.73 2.63 -6.05
C ALA A 136 -17.37 2.51 -7.55
N ALA A 137 -16.09 2.59 -7.89
CA ALA A 137 -15.62 2.41 -9.26
C ALA A 137 -15.86 0.97 -9.76
N SER A 138 -15.62 -0.04 -8.91
CA SER A 138 -15.84 -1.45 -9.27
C SER A 138 -17.33 -1.80 -9.43
N GLU A 139 -18.21 -1.15 -8.70
CA GLU A 139 -19.67 -1.33 -8.82
C GLU A 139 -20.23 -0.62 -10.05
N ALA A 140 -19.56 0.41 -10.55
CA ALA A 140 -19.95 1.15 -11.75
C ALA A 140 -19.51 0.47 -13.06
N GLU A 141 -18.57 -0.47 -13.03
CA GLU A 141 -18.21 -1.27 -14.20
C GLU A 141 -19.33 -2.29 -14.50
N PRO A 142 -19.92 -2.30 -15.72
CA PRO A 142 -20.94 -3.26 -16.08
C PRO A 142 -20.34 -4.67 -16.01
N LYS A 143 -21.00 -5.57 -15.27
CA LYS A 143 -20.65 -7.00 -15.28
C LYS A 143 -20.65 -7.47 -16.73
N PRO A 144 -19.61 -8.18 -17.19
CA PRO A 144 -19.64 -8.78 -18.51
C PRO A 144 -20.87 -9.67 -18.61
N ASP A 145 -21.71 -9.40 -19.63
CA ASP A 145 -22.91 -10.18 -19.91
C ASP A 145 -22.53 -11.67 -19.95
N THR A 146 -23.16 -12.43 -19.08
CA THR A 146 -23.14 -13.89 -19.15
C THR A 146 -23.64 -14.27 -20.53
N VAL A 147 -22.72 -14.71 -21.40
CA VAL A 147 -23.07 -15.27 -22.70
C VAL A 147 -23.98 -16.45 -22.43
N THR A 148 -25.27 -16.25 -22.67
CA THR A 148 -26.27 -17.30 -22.69
C THR A 148 -25.86 -18.26 -23.81
N GLU A 149 -25.33 -19.40 -23.46
CA GLU A 149 -25.24 -20.52 -24.43
C GLU A 149 -26.63 -20.82 -24.94
N ALA A 150 -26.92 -20.32 -26.13
CA ALA A 150 -28.09 -20.70 -26.87
C ALA A 150 -27.92 -22.18 -27.27
N SER A 151 -28.70 -23.02 -26.58
CA SER A 151 -29.02 -24.38 -26.97
C SER A 151 -29.34 -24.44 -28.45
N ASN A 152 -28.54 -25.17 -29.23
CA ASN A 152 -28.94 -25.70 -30.50
C ASN A 152 -29.33 -27.16 -30.30
N ALA A 153 -30.63 -27.36 -30.35
CA ALA A 153 -31.25 -28.66 -30.59
C ALA A 153 -31.04 -29.11 -32.04
#